data_a65cb0e96a1c8ca077ecd5abe9a5dd0b
#
_entry.id   a65cb0e96a1c8ca077ecd5abe9a5dd0b
#
_cell.length_a   1.000
_cell.length_b   1.000
_cell.length_c   1.000
_cell.angle_alpha   90.00
_cell.angle_beta   90.00
_cell.angle_gamma   90.00
#
_symmetry.space_group_name_H-M   'P 1'
#
loop_
_entity.id
_entity.type
_entity.pdbx_description
1 polymer ?
#
loop_
_entity_poly.entity_id
_entity_poly.type
_entity_poly.pdbx_seq_one_letter_code
_entity_poly.pdbx_strand_id
1 'polypeptide(L)'
;LLPNIANQMRSLLSNLYLAASQVIPPEQREQDPALDAKAAILEQSFFRLLRLVNSMSAAEYLSDSQTLSLRDADLVKLVSEVCESSADLAEQLGIQLKFVCAMDRRVCAIHPAAVEQMLYHLLSNALKFTPAGGTVTVELKKSGETLRLTVSDTGCGIPPERMAHLFDGCFQPGHPTPAPYGLGLGLPLCRAIAEKHGGSITVESAPGKGSRFMVTLPDRQLGSQLSDIPSVYNGGFSRPLLGLADALP
;
A
#
# COMPACT_ATOMS: atom_id res chain seq x y z
N LEU A 1 10.05 2.87 21.33
CA LEU A 1 9.44 4.20 21.57
C LEU A 1 8.48 4.57 20.43
N LEU A 2 8.87 4.39 19.17
CA LEU A 2 8.08 4.72 17.96
C LEU A 2 6.74 3.96 17.86
N PRO A 3 6.63 2.64 18.15
CA PRO A 3 5.33 1.95 18.06
C PRO A 3 4.28 2.49 19.01
N ASN A 4 4.70 2.87 20.21
CA ASN A 4 3.79 3.44 21.22
C ASN A 4 3.28 4.82 20.77
N ILE A 5 4.15 5.65 20.19
CA ILE A 5 3.77 6.96 19.65
C ILE A 5 2.81 6.78 18.48
N ALA A 6 3.11 5.88 17.55
CA ALA A 6 2.25 5.60 16.40
C ALA A 6 0.86 5.08 16.82
N ASN A 7 0.79 4.22 17.85
CA ASN A 7 -0.48 3.74 18.40
C ASN A 7 -1.29 4.86 19.07
N GLN A 8 -0.64 5.75 19.83
CA GLN A 8 -1.29 6.91 20.40
C GLN A 8 -1.80 7.87 19.33
N MET A 9 -0.99 8.13 18.28
CA MET A 9 -1.40 8.97 17.15
C MET A 9 -2.60 8.38 16.39
N ARG A 10 -2.64 7.05 16.17
CA ARG A 10 -3.80 6.39 15.55
C ARG A 10 -5.06 6.58 16.40
N SER A 11 -4.96 6.39 17.72
CA SER A 11 -6.09 6.57 18.62
C SER A 11 -6.62 8.01 18.60
N LEU A 12 -5.73 9.01 18.64
CA LEU A 12 -6.12 10.42 18.55
C LEU A 12 -6.76 10.76 17.21
N LEU A 13 -6.20 10.27 16.12
CA LEU A 13 -6.77 10.45 14.79
C LEU A 13 -8.15 9.80 14.67
N SER A 14 -8.33 8.59 15.23
CA SER A 14 -9.63 7.91 15.25
C SER A 14 -10.68 8.73 15.99
N ASN A 15 -10.32 9.29 17.15
CA ASN A 15 -11.23 10.16 17.91
C ASN A 15 -11.59 11.44 17.14
N LEU A 16 -10.62 12.05 16.44
CA LEU A 16 -10.85 13.23 15.61
C LEU A 16 -11.80 12.91 14.44
N TYR A 17 -11.60 11.76 13.79
CA TYR A 17 -12.47 11.32 12.70
C TYR A 17 -13.91 11.07 13.17
N LEU A 18 -14.07 10.37 14.29
CA LEU A 18 -15.39 10.12 14.89
C LEU A 18 -16.09 11.43 15.28
N ALA A 19 -15.37 12.37 15.89
CA ALA A 19 -15.92 13.67 16.24
C ALA A 19 -16.35 14.46 14.97
N ALA A 20 -15.51 14.46 13.93
CA ALA A 20 -15.82 15.12 12.67
C ALA A 20 -17.05 14.51 11.99
N SER A 21 -17.19 13.18 11.98
CA SER A 21 -18.34 12.47 11.41
C SER A 21 -19.64 12.76 12.17
N GLN A 22 -19.56 13.04 13.47
CA GLN A 22 -20.72 13.44 14.26
C GLN A 22 -21.13 14.91 14.02
N VAL A 23 -20.16 15.79 13.76
CA VAL A 23 -20.41 17.23 13.49
C VAL A 23 -20.93 17.43 12.07
N ILE A 24 -20.53 16.57 11.13
CA ILE A 24 -20.95 16.64 9.71
C ILE A 24 -21.55 15.27 9.33
N PRO A 25 -22.80 14.99 9.75
CA PRO A 25 -23.43 13.72 9.43
C PRO A 25 -23.76 13.60 7.95
N PRO A 26 -23.81 12.38 7.38
CA PRO A 26 -24.05 12.15 5.95
C PRO A 26 -25.31 12.84 5.41
N GLU A 27 -26.37 12.90 6.21
CA GLU A 27 -27.65 13.52 5.84
C GLU A 27 -27.53 15.03 5.55
N GLN A 28 -26.62 15.73 6.24
CA GLN A 28 -26.35 17.15 5.99
C GLN A 28 -25.45 17.35 4.76
N ARG A 29 -24.57 16.39 4.48
CA ARG A 29 -23.68 16.42 3.31
C ARG A 29 -24.47 16.29 2.01
N GLU A 30 -25.50 15.44 1.97
CA GLU A 30 -26.37 15.26 0.80
C GLU A 30 -27.15 16.55 0.45
N GLN A 31 -27.40 17.41 1.44
CA GLN A 31 -28.18 18.65 1.25
C GLN A 31 -27.33 19.89 0.93
N ASP A 32 -26.01 19.85 1.22
CA ASP A 32 -25.10 20.97 1.00
C ASP A 32 -23.80 20.51 0.31
N PRO A 33 -23.69 20.72 -1.03
CA PRO A 33 -22.49 20.34 -1.79
C PRO A 33 -21.21 21.03 -1.31
N ALA A 34 -21.31 22.24 -0.71
CA ALA A 34 -20.13 22.93 -0.19
C ALA A 34 -19.67 22.31 1.13
N LEU A 35 -20.59 21.81 1.93
CA LEU A 35 -20.29 21.07 3.15
C LEU A 35 -19.70 19.69 2.81
N ASP A 36 -20.24 19.01 1.80
CA ASP A 36 -19.73 17.72 1.34
C ASP A 36 -18.29 17.84 0.82
N ALA A 37 -17.99 18.86 0.02
CA ALA A 37 -16.62 19.12 -0.43
C ALA A 37 -15.63 19.37 0.72
N LYS A 38 -16.06 20.08 1.78
CA LYS A 38 -15.23 20.31 2.97
C LYS A 38 -15.02 19.02 3.76
N ALA A 39 -16.07 18.20 3.91
CA ALA A 39 -15.99 16.90 4.55
C ALA A 39 -15.03 15.96 3.81
N ALA A 40 -15.09 15.92 2.48
CA ALA A 40 -14.18 15.14 1.64
C ALA A 40 -12.70 15.55 1.84
N ILE A 41 -12.41 16.86 1.89
CA ILE A 41 -11.04 17.36 2.18
C ILE A 41 -10.58 16.94 3.57
N LEU A 42 -11.45 16.97 4.57
CA LEU A 42 -11.14 16.57 5.93
C LEU A 42 -10.86 15.07 6.00
N GLU A 43 -11.69 14.25 5.39
CA GLU A 43 -11.51 12.80 5.29
C GLU A 43 -10.21 12.44 4.57
N GLN A 44 -9.94 13.05 3.42
CA GLN A 44 -8.70 12.85 2.68
C GLN A 44 -7.47 13.22 3.53
N SER A 45 -7.50 14.35 4.23
CA SER A 45 -6.42 14.80 5.10
C SER A 45 -6.21 13.83 6.28
N PHE A 46 -7.30 13.32 6.85
CA PHE A 46 -7.29 12.33 7.91
C PHE A 46 -6.61 11.02 7.46
N PHE A 47 -7.05 10.46 6.32
CA PHE A 47 -6.47 9.22 5.79
C PHE A 47 -4.99 9.40 5.42
N ARG A 48 -4.61 10.58 4.89
CA ARG A 48 -3.19 10.89 4.64
C ARG A 48 -2.36 10.89 5.93
N LEU A 49 -2.84 11.53 6.99
CA LEU A 49 -2.16 11.53 8.29
C LEU A 49 -2.04 10.11 8.87
N LEU A 50 -3.11 9.33 8.82
CA LEU A 50 -3.11 7.95 9.30
C LEU A 50 -2.12 7.07 8.52
N ARG A 51 -2.02 7.28 7.20
CA ARG A 51 -1.01 6.61 6.37
C ARG A 51 0.41 7.01 6.75
N LEU A 52 0.67 8.30 7.04
CA LEU A 52 1.96 8.75 7.55
C LEU A 52 2.32 8.06 8.86
N VAL A 53 1.39 7.95 9.80
CA VAL A 53 1.59 7.25 11.06
C VAL A 53 1.87 5.76 10.84
N ASN A 54 1.16 5.12 9.91
CA ASN A 54 1.41 3.73 9.54
C ASN A 54 2.79 3.55 8.88
N SER A 55 3.21 4.49 8.03
CA SER A 55 4.53 4.49 7.39
C SER A 55 5.65 4.72 8.41
N MET A 56 5.44 5.55 9.42
CA MET A 56 6.39 5.73 10.53
C MET A 56 6.55 4.44 11.35
N SER A 57 5.47 3.73 11.62
CA SER A 57 5.52 2.42 12.30
C SER A 57 6.28 1.38 11.46
N ALA A 58 6.13 1.45 10.15
CA ALA A 58 6.83 0.58 9.22
C ALA A 58 8.30 0.97 9.03
N ALA A 59 8.68 2.23 9.28
CA ALA A 59 10.08 2.66 9.26
C ALA A 59 10.95 1.93 10.31
N GLU A 60 10.34 1.36 11.36
CA GLU A 60 11.03 0.42 12.25
C GLU A 60 11.50 -0.84 11.51
N TYR A 61 10.73 -1.29 10.53
CA TYR A 61 11.15 -2.39 9.65
C TYR A 61 12.32 -2.00 8.75
N LEU A 62 12.58 -0.70 8.54
CA LEU A 62 13.74 -0.21 7.79
C LEU A 62 15.02 -0.22 8.62
N SER A 63 14.93 -0.30 9.94
CA SER A 63 16.12 -0.43 10.80
C SER A 63 16.76 -1.80 10.61
N ASP A 64 18.07 -1.84 10.32
CA ASP A 64 18.86 -3.08 10.09
C ASP A 64 18.82 -4.06 11.26
N SER A 65 18.42 -3.61 12.45
CA SER A 65 18.47 -4.37 13.68
C SER A 65 17.30 -5.32 13.93
N GLN A 66 16.20 -5.25 13.14
CA GLN A 66 15.04 -6.10 13.38
C GLN A 66 14.82 -7.11 12.24
N THR A 67 14.90 -8.39 12.58
CA THR A 67 14.45 -9.48 11.70
C THR A 67 12.92 -9.58 11.70
N LEU A 68 12.32 -9.77 10.51
CA LEU A 68 10.89 -10.06 10.42
C LEU A 68 10.60 -11.46 10.98
N SER A 69 9.61 -11.57 11.84
CA SER A 69 9.07 -12.87 12.26
C SER A 69 8.26 -13.46 11.12
N LEU A 70 8.87 -14.29 10.30
CA LEU A 70 8.22 -14.99 9.21
C LEU A 70 7.38 -16.15 9.75
N ARG A 71 6.29 -16.47 9.06
CA ARG A 71 5.40 -17.61 9.35
C ARG A 71 4.82 -18.13 8.06
N ASP A 72 4.42 -19.40 8.07
CA ASP A 72 3.76 -20.00 6.92
C ASP A 72 2.35 -19.42 6.76
N ALA A 73 2.11 -18.75 5.63
CA ALA A 73 0.83 -18.14 5.31
C ALA A 73 0.52 -18.30 3.81
N ASP A 74 -0.76 -18.27 3.46
CA ASP A 74 -1.22 -18.40 2.08
C ASP A 74 -1.12 -17.05 1.36
N LEU A 75 -0.11 -16.94 0.50
CA LEU A 75 0.15 -15.72 -0.27
C LEU A 75 -0.93 -15.46 -1.33
N VAL A 76 -1.51 -16.51 -1.95
CA VAL A 76 -2.58 -16.33 -2.94
C VAL A 76 -3.80 -15.70 -2.29
N LYS A 77 -4.21 -16.25 -1.13
CA LYS A 77 -5.33 -15.72 -0.35
C LYS A 77 -5.09 -14.26 0.05
N LEU A 78 -3.89 -13.94 0.57
CA LEU A 78 -3.55 -12.58 0.99
C LEU A 78 -3.67 -11.58 -0.18
N VAL A 79 -3.08 -11.91 -1.34
CA VAL A 79 -3.10 -11.02 -2.51
C VAL A 79 -4.52 -10.87 -3.07
N SER A 80 -5.30 -11.96 -3.12
CA SER A 80 -6.71 -11.92 -3.56
C SER A 80 -7.54 -11.00 -2.66
N GLU A 81 -7.46 -11.17 -1.34
CA GLU A 81 -8.20 -10.34 -0.36
C GLU A 81 -7.86 -8.85 -0.49
N VAL A 82 -6.58 -8.51 -0.71
CA VAL A 82 -6.18 -7.11 -0.93
C VAL A 82 -6.75 -6.58 -2.25
N CYS A 83 -6.71 -7.34 -3.33
CA CYS A 83 -7.26 -6.93 -4.62
C CYS A 83 -8.79 -6.77 -4.56
N GLU A 84 -9.49 -7.75 -3.98
CA GLU A 84 -10.95 -7.71 -3.81
C GLU A 84 -11.40 -6.51 -3.00
N SER A 85 -10.73 -6.26 -1.87
CA SER A 85 -11.04 -5.12 -1.00
C SER A 85 -10.70 -3.75 -1.63
N SER A 86 -9.84 -3.74 -2.66
CA SER A 86 -9.44 -2.51 -3.38
C SER A 86 -10.26 -2.27 -4.65
N ALA A 87 -11.10 -3.25 -5.06
CA ALA A 87 -11.82 -3.21 -6.34
C ALA A 87 -12.82 -2.05 -6.42
N ASP A 88 -13.63 -1.85 -5.38
CA ASP A 88 -14.65 -0.80 -5.33
C ASP A 88 -14.02 0.59 -5.48
N LEU A 89 -12.87 0.81 -4.82
CA LEU A 89 -12.16 2.08 -4.91
C LEU A 89 -11.56 2.30 -6.31
N ALA A 90 -10.99 1.26 -6.91
CA ALA A 90 -10.48 1.33 -8.28
C ALA A 90 -11.62 1.66 -9.27
N GLU A 91 -12.80 1.07 -9.09
CA GLU A 91 -13.98 1.34 -9.90
C GLU A 91 -14.44 2.80 -9.76
N GLN A 92 -14.48 3.35 -8.53
CA GLN A 92 -14.80 4.76 -8.28
C GLN A 92 -13.82 5.72 -8.98
N LEU A 93 -12.55 5.33 -9.13
CA LEU A 93 -11.53 6.06 -9.89
C LEU A 93 -11.65 5.83 -11.41
N GLY A 94 -12.59 5.01 -11.87
CA GLY A 94 -12.72 4.62 -13.27
C GLY A 94 -11.58 3.73 -13.78
N ILE A 95 -10.90 3.00 -12.89
CA ILE A 95 -9.74 2.15 -13.21
C ILE A 95 -10.12 0.68 -13.08
N GLN A 96 -9.77 -0.12 -14.07
CA GLN A 96 -9.99 -1.56 -14.02
C GLN A 96 -8.86 -2.24 -13.21
N LEU A 97 -9.19 -2.80 -12.05
CA LEU A 97 -8.25 -3.62 -11.27
C LEU A 97 -8.44 -5.09 -11.61
N LYS A 98 -7.34 -5.78 -11.95
CA LYS A 98 -7.33 -7.22 -12.28
C LYS A 98 -6.36 -7.96 -11.38
N PHE A 99 -6.79 -9.12 -10.86
CA PHE A 99 -5.89 -10.10 -10.24
C PHE A 99 -5.74 -11.31 -11.15
N VAL A 100 -4.50 -11.70 -11.41
CA VAL A 100 -4.13 -12.82 -12.30
C VAL A 100 -3.26 -13.80 -11.52
N CYS A 101 -3.76 -14.98 -11.26
CA CYS A 101 -3.04 -16.07 -10.60
C CYS A 101 -3.52 -17.41 -11.14
N ALA A 102 -2.60 -18.29 -11.52
CA ALA A 102 -2.91 -19.64 -11.96
C ALA A 102 -2.89 -20.67 -10.79
N MET A 103 -2.51 -20.23 -9.60
CA MET A 103 -2.42 -21.06 -8.40
C MET A 103 -3.67 -20.85 -7.55
N ASP A 104 -4.32 -21.91 -7.11
CA ASP A 104 -5.46 -21.83 -6.16
C ASP A 104 -4.99 -21.50 -4.75
N ARG A 105 -3.79 -21.95 -4.39
CA ARG A 105 -3.20 -21.77 -3.07
C ARG A 105 -1.67 -21.81 -3.13
N ARG A 106 -1.01 -20.95 -2.34
CA ARG A 106 0.44 -21.06 -2.15
C ARG A 106 0.86 -20.63 -0.76
N VAL A 107 1.25 -21.59 0.06
CA VAL A 107 1.79 -21.35 1.40
C VAL A 107 3.29 -21.12 1.31
N CYS A 108 3.76 -20.02 1.90
CA CYS A 108 5.16 -19.68 1.99
C CYS A 108 5.47 -18.88 3.27
N ALA A 109 6.74 -18.87 3.65
CA ALA A 109 7.24 -18.16 4.83
C ALA A 109 7.28 -16.65 4.57
N ILE A 110 6.30 -15.93 5.08
CA ILE A 110 6.17 -14.48 4.94
C ILE A 110 5.81 -13.83 6.29
N HIS A 111 5.94 -12.51 6.36
CA HIS A 111 5.29 -11.68 7.38
C HIS A 111 4.05 -11.03 6.75
N PRO A 112 2.82 -11.58 6.98
CA PRO A 112 1.63 -11.21 6.22
C PRO A 112 1.32 -9.72 6.25
N ALA A 113 1.38 -9.07 7.43
CA ALA A 113 1.09 -7.65 7.55
C ALA A 113 2.08 -6.75 6.77
N ALA A 114 3.36 -7.14 6.68
CA ALA A 114 4.34 -6.40 5.91
C ALA A 114 4.11 -6.58 4.40
N VAL A 115 3.80 -7.80 3.95
CA VAL A 115 3.47 -8.07 2.54
C VAL A 115 2.18 -7.35 2.13
N GLU A 116 1.14 -7.38 2.97
CA GLU A 116 -0.09 -6.63 2.76
C GLU A 116 0.18 -5.12 2.60
N GLN A 117 0.97 -4.55 3.50
CA GLN A 117 1.36 -3.15 3.46
C GLN A 117 2.15 -2.80 2.18
N MET A 118 3.10 -3.64 1.80
CA MET A 118 3.85 -3.49 0.56
C MET A 118 2.91 -3.48 -0.65
N LEU A 119 1.95 -4.39 -0.71
CA LEU A 119 1.00 -4.46 -1.81
C LEU A 119 0.10 -3.22 -1.88
N TYR A 120 -0.39 -2.72 -0.74
CA TYR A 120 -1.15 -1.47 -0.71
C TYR A 120 -0.32 -0.27 -1.19
N HIS A 121 0.97 -0.18 -0.85
CA HIS A 121 1.82 0.89 -1.38
C HIS A 121 2.00 0.82 -2.90
N LEU A 122 2.19 -0.38 -3.45
CA LEU A 122 2.31 -0.57 -4.89
C LEU A 122 0.98 -0.27 -5.61
N LEU A 123 -0.15 -0.76 -5.09
CA LEU A 123 -1.48 -0.48 -5.62
C LEU A 123 -1.82 1.01 -5.57
N SER A 124 -1.53 1.68 -4.45
CA SER A 124 -1.76 3.11 -4.32
C SER A 124 -1.01 3.91 -5.38
N ASN A 125 0.25 3.57 -5.62
CA ASN A 125 1.02 4.21 -6.69
C ASN A 125 0.41 3.92 -8.06
N ALA A 126 0.04 2.67 -8.34
CA ALA A 126 -0.58 2.29 -9.61
C ALA A 126 -1.90 3.04 -9.85
N LEU A 127 -2.81 3.07 -8.87
CA LEU A 127 -4.10 3.76 -8.99
C LEU A 127 -3.92 5.28 -9.14
N LYS A 128 -3.01 5.87 -8.39
CA LYS A 128 -2.75 7.32 -8.41
C LYS A 128 -2.23 7.83 -9.75
N PHE A 129 -1.38 7.06 -10.41
CA PHE A 129 -0.73 7.47 -11.66
C PHE A 129 -1.40 6.93 -12.92
N THR A 130 -2.47 6.15 -12.77
CA THR A 130 -3.30 5.66 -13.88
C THR A 130 -4.50 6.57 -14.08
N PRO A 131 -4.73 7.11 -15.27
CA PRO A 131 -5.92 7.91 -15.56
C PRO A 131 -7.17 7.02 -15.61
N ALA A 132 -8.35 7.62 -15.46
CA ALA A 132 -9.62 6.95 -15.66
C ALA A 132 -9.69 6.29 -17.05
N GLY A 133 -10.27 5.10 -17.12
CA GLY A 133 -10.26 4.22 -18.29
C GLY A 133 -9.01 3.31 -18.38
N GLY A 134 -8.01 3.51 -17.50
CA GLY A 134 -6.82 2.67 -17.44
C GLY A 134 -7.02 1.35 -16.73
N THR A 135 -5.94 0.56 -16.67
CA THR A 135 -5.95 -0.77 -16.05
C THR A 135 -4.77 -0.93 -15.11
N VAL A 136 -5.03 -1.50 -13.93
CA VAL A 136 -4.01 -1.97 -13.00
C VAL A 136 -4.13 -3.49 -12.90
N THR A 137 -3.02 -4.20 -13.08
CA THR A 137 -2.98 -5.67 -13.01
C THR A 137 -2.02 -6.11 -11.91
N VAL A 138 -2.53 -6.89 -10.97
CA VAL A 138 -1.74 -7.62 -9.98
C VAL A 138 -1.60 -9.05 -10.46
N GLU A 139 -0.37 -9.52 -10.63
CA GLU A 139 -0.09 -10.88 -11.08
C GLU A 139 0.77 -11.61 -10.05
N LEU A 140 0.39 -12.83 -9.70
CA LEU A 140 1.18 -13.71 -8.84
C LEU A 140 1.53 -14.98 -9.59
N LYS A 141 2.84 -15.23 -9.75
CA LYS A 141 3.37 -16.40 -10.47
C LYS A 141 4.48 -17.08 -9.68
N LYS A 142 4.56 -18.39 -9.81
CA LYS A 142 5.75 -19.15 -9.41
C LYS A 142 6.79 -19.10 -10.52
N SER A 143 8.05 -18.84 -10.16
CA SER A 143 9.21 -18.80 -11.06
C SER A 143 10.38 -19.53 -10.42
N GLY A 144 10.52 -20.82 -10.71
CA GLY A 144 11.53 -21.67 -10.06
C GLY A 144 11.29 -21.80 -8.57
N GLU A 145 12.26 -21.40 -7.77
CA GLU A 145 12.21 -21.39 -6.30
C GLU A 145 11.77 -20.05 -5.71
N THR A 146 11.19 -19.18 -6.53
CA THR A 146 10.68 -17.88 -6.12
C THR A 146 9.21 -17.70 -6.51
N LEU A 147 8.53 -16.85 -5.75
CA LEU A 147 7.21 -16.30 -6.08
C LEU A 147 7.40 -14.88 -6.56
N ARG A 148 6.82 -14.55 -7.71
CA ARG A 148 6.86 -13.22 -8.30
C ARG A 148 5.50 -12.57 -8.18
N LEU A 149 5.43 -11.49 -7.42
CA LEU A 149 4.28 -10.61 -7.33
C LEU A 149 4.56 -9.38 -8.19
N THR A 150 3.72 -9.13 -9.17
CA THR A 150 3.87 -8.02 -10.12
C THR A 150 2.66 -7.11 -10.03
N VAL A 151 2.88 -5.81 -9.90
CA VAL A 151 1.86 -4.77 -10.02
C VAL A 151 2.20 -3.93 -11.25
N SER A 152 1.33 -3.98 -12.27
CA SER A 152 1.50 -3.24 -13.53
C SER A 152 0.36 -2.25 -13.71
N ASP A 153 0.67 -1.06 -14.18
CA ASP A 153 -0.28 -0.01 -14.51
C ASP A 153 -0.13 0.47 -15.96
N THR A 154 -1.19 1.06 -16.51
CA THR A 154 -1.20 1.71 -17.83
C THR A 154 -1.13 3.23 -17.70
N GLY A 155 -0.46 3.73 -16.67
CA GLY A 155 -0.39 5.14 -16.34
C GLY A 155 0.65 5.95 -17.12
N CYS A 156 1.01 7.11 -16.59
CA CYS A 156 1.93 8.03 -17.24
C CYS A 156 3.38 7.51 -17.34
N GLY A 157 3.72 6.45 -16.62
CA GLY A 157 5.08 5.93 -16.53
C GLY A 157 6.03 6.83 -15.74
N ILE A 158 7.29 6.41 -15.65
CA ILE A 158 8.33 7.07 -14.85
C ILE A 158 9.46 7.53 -15.79
N PRO A 159 9.84 8.81 -15.73
CA PRO A 159 10.98 9.32 -16.49
C PRO A 159 12.31 8.67 -16.07
N PRO A 160 13.24 8.42 -17.00
CA PRO A 160 14.52 7.76 -16.72
C PRO A 160 15.33 8.40 -15.59
N GLU A 161 15.32 9.72 -15.50
CA GLU A 161 16.02 10.49 -14.47
C GLU A 161 15.50 10.25 -13.05
N ARG A 162 14.23 9.81 -12.90
CA ARG A 162 13.64 9.44 -11.61
C ARG A 162 13.86 7.97 -11.25
N MET A 163 14.11 7.12 -12.24
CA MET A 163 14.29 5.69 -12.03
C MET A 163 15.46 5.36 -11.11
N ALA A 164 16.58 6.10 -11.24
CA ALA A 164 17.79 5.88 -10.45
C ALA A 164 17.59 6.10 -8.95
N HIS A 165 16.64 6.96 -8.56
CA HIS A 165 16.41 7.37 -7.16
C HIS A 165 15.06 6.93 -6.59
N LEU A 166 14.39 6.02 -7.28
CA LEU A 166 13.01 5.64 -6.96
C LEU A 166 12.87 5.00 -5.57
N PHE A 167 13.92 4.33 -5.12
CA PHE A 167 13.97 3.60 -3.86
C PHE A 167 14.85 4.27 -2.78
N ASP A 168 15.40 5.47 -3.06
CA ASP A 168 16.41 6.10 -2.15
C ASP A 168 15.78 6.88 -0.98
N GLY A 169 14.45 7.07 -0.96
CA GLY A 169 13.75 7.83 0.08
C GLY A 169 13.90 9.36 -0.05
N CYS A 170 12.97 10.10 0.54
CA CYS A 170 12.83 11.55 0.36
C CYS A 170 13.85 12.45 1.09
N PHE A 171 14.81 11.92 1.81
CA PHE A 171 15.78 12.73 2.55
C PHE A 171 17.13 12.84 1.82
N GLN A 172 17.15 13.46 0.63
CA GLN A 172 18.38 14.04 0.13
C GLN A 172 18.43 15.53 0.52
N PRO A 173 19.40 15.96 1.37
CA PRO A 173 19.62 17.37 1.63
C PRO A 173 20.01 18.08 0.32
N GLY A 174 19.16 18.95 -0.17
CA GLY A 174 19.47 19.77 -1.36
C GLY A 174 18.43 19.77 -2.48
N HIS A 175 17.38 18.96 -2.42
CA HIS A 175 16.24 19.07 -3.35
C HIS A 175 15.06 19.78 -2.67
N PRO A 176 14.71 21.02 -3.07
CA PRO A 176 13.73 21.87 -2.39
C PRO A 176 12.28 21.62 -2.82
N THR A 177 11.94 20.49 -3.38
CA THR A 177 10.52 20.19 -3.67
C THR A 177 10.04 19.05 -2.81
N PRO A 178 9.16 19.32 -1.80
CA PRO A 178 8.26 18.29 -1.32
C PRO A 178 7.51 17.79 -2.57
N ALA A 179 7.67 16.51 -2.91
CA ALA A 179 6.82 15.95 -3.93
C ALA A 179 5.37 16.24 -3.51
N PRO A 180 4.52 16.82 -4.37
CA PRO A 180 3.15 17.19 -3.99
C PRO A 180 2.30 16.00 -3.55
N TYR A 181 2.87 14.82 -3.42
CA TYR A 181 2.19 13.53 -3.37
C TYR A 181 2.74 12.56 -2.30
N GLY A 182 3.13 13.02 -1.13
CA GLY A 182 3.52 12.17 0.00
C GLY A 182 5.01 12.19 0.34
N LEU A 183 5.40 11.58 1.47
CA LEU A 183 6.78 11.58 2.00
C LEU A 183 7.77 10.73 1.17
N GLY A 184 7.36 10.09 0.10
CA GLY A 184 8.22 9.23 -0.73
C GLY A 184 8.78 7.99 0.00
N LEU A 185 8.18 7.59 1.12
CA LEU A 185 8.65 6.46 1.93
C LEU A 185 8.10 5.11 1.46
N GLY A 186 7.08 5.10 0.60
CA GLY A 186 6.39 3.86 0.21
C GLY A 186 7.27 2.87 -0.55
N LEU A 187 8.00 3.31 -1.56
CA LEU A 187 8.88 2.43 -2.36
C LEU A 187 10.14 1.98 -1.60
N PRO A 188 10.86 2.84 -0.85
CA PRO A 188 11.90 2.40 0.08
C PRO A 188 11.43 1.33 1.06
N LEU A 189 10.22 1.49 1.60
CA LEU A 189 9.61 0.50 2.47
C LEU A 189 9.34 -0.82 1.73
N CYS A 190 8.79 -0.77 0.51
CA CYS A 190 8.57 -1.96 -0.30
C CYS A 190 9.87 -2.73 -0.53
N ARG A 191 10.96 -2.02 -0.82
CA ARG A 191 12.30 -2.59 -0.99
C ARG A 191 12.78 -3.28 0.28
N ALA A 192 12.72 -2.60 1.43
CA ALA A 192 13.15 -3.18 2.70
C ALA A 192 12.32 -4.40 3.10
N ILE A 193 11.01 -4.38 2.87
CA ILE A 193 10.15 -5.54 3.12
C ILE A 193 10.58 -6.72 2.23
N ALA A 194 10.79 -6.50 0.93
CA ALA A 194 11.22 -7.56 0.02
C ALA A 194 12.57 -8.14 0.43
N GLU A 195 13.57 -7.29 0.73
CA GLU A 195 14.91 -7.69 1.17
C GLU A 195 14.90 -8.48 2.49
N LYS A 196 14.09 -8.06 3.47
CA LYS A 196 13.93 -8.77 4.75
C LYS A 196 13.22 -10.13 4.62
N HIS A 197 12.49 -10.36 3.53
CA HIS A 197 11.98 -11.69 3.17
C HIS A 197 13.02 -12.53 2.42
N GLY A 198 14.21 -11.98 2.11
CA GLY A 198 15.23 -12.62 1.28
C GLY A 198 14.93 -12.54 -0.22
N GLY A 199 14.09 -11.58 -0.61
CA GLY A 199 13.71 -11.30 -1.98
C GLY A 199 14.26 -9.98 -2.49
N SER A 200 13.64 -9.44 -3.52
CA SER A 200 14.01 -8.16 -4.13
C SER A 200 12.80 -7.49 -4.78
N ILE A 201 12.94 -6.19 -5.06
CA ILE A 201 11.98 -5.44 -5.88
C ILE A 201 12.71 -4.80 -7.05
N THR A 202 12.11 -4.87 -8.24
CA THR A 202 12.59 -4.22 -9.46
C THR A 202 11.45 -3.47 -10.13
N VAL A 203 11.79 -2.53 -11.03
CA VAL A 203 10.82 -1.73 -11.76
C VAL A 203 11.20 -1.63 -13.23
N GLU A 204 10.20 -1.75 -14.09
CA GLU A 204 10.27 -1.45 -15.53
C GLU A 204 9.24 -0.38 -15.82
N SER A 205 9.66 0.73 -16.43
CA SER A 205 8.76 1.82 -16.77
C SER A 205 9.32 2.67 -17.89
N ALA A 206 8.43 3.28 -18.67
CA ALA A 206 8.79 4.29 -19.66
C ALA A 206 7.66 5.33 -19.73
N PRO A 207 7.98 6.61 -20.02
CA PRO A 207 6.99 7.66 -20.15
C PRO A 207 5.88 7.28 -21.15
N GLY A 208 4.63 7.41 -20.72
CA GLY A 208 3.44 7.06 -21.51
C GLY A 208 3.14 5.58 -21.68
N LYS A 209 3.94 4.68 -21.07
CA LYS A 209 3.74 3.21 -21.18
C LYS A 209 3.38 2.54 -19.88
N GLY A 210 3.12 3.33 -18.82
CA GLY A 210 2.87 2.81 -17.49
C GLY A 210 4.11 2.31 -16.77
N SER A 211 3.90 1.61 -15.67
CA SER A 211 4.99 1.05 -14.86
C SER A 211 4.68 -0.39 -14.47
N ARG A 212 5.73 -1.16 -14.20
CA ARG A 212 5.65 -2.53 -13.73
C ARG A 212 6.63 -2.72 -12.58
N PHE A 213 6.09 -2.90 -11.38
CA PHE A 213 6.86 -3.23 -10.19
C PHE A 213 6.81 -4.73 -9.97
N MET A 214 7.97 -5.37 -9.82
CA MET A 214 8.11 -6.81 -9.65
C MET A 214 8.80 -7.09 -8.32
N VAL A 215 8.11 -7.78 -7.43
CA VAL A 215 8.64 -8.27 -6.16
C VAL A 215 8.88 -9.77 -6.28
N THR A 216 10.07 -10.21 -5.90
CA THR A 216 10.40 -11.64 -5.77
C THR A 216 10.46 -12.00 -4.30
N LEU A 217 9.87 -13.12 -3.93
CA LEU A 217 9.93 -13.70 -2.59
C LEU A 217 10.37 -15.15 -2.69
N PRO A 218 11.18 -15.69 -1.75
CA PRO A 218 11.53 -17.10 -1.72
C PRO A 218 10.29 -17.99 -1.56
N ASP A 219 10.18 -19.02 -2.38
CA ASP A 219 9.13 -20.03 -2.31
C ASP A 219 9.53 -21.14 -1.33
N ARG A 220 9.61 -20.81 -0.05
CA ARG A 220 10.00 -21.73 1.03
C ARG A 220 8.95 -21.74 2.14
N GLN A 221 8.89 -22.85 2.89
CA GLN A 221 8.06 -23.00 4.07
C GLN A 221 8.95 -23.25 5.30
N LEU A 222 8.45 -22.87 6.46
CA LEU A 222 9.11 -23.11 7.75
C LEU A 222 8.64 -24.42 8.38
N GLY A 223 7.53 -25.02 7.89
CA GLY A 223 6.86 -26.18 8.49
C GLY A 223 6.10 -25.83 9.77
N SER A 224 5.83 -24.55 10.00
CA SER A 224 5.00 -24.09 11.12
C SER A 224 3.52 -24.28 10.85
N GLN A 225 2.69 -24.27 11.93
CA GLN A 225 1.23 -24.22 11.73
C GLN A 225 0.83 -23.00 10.89
N LEU A 226 -0.09 -23.21 9.95
CA LEU A 226 -0.68 -22.13 9.16
C LEU A 226 -1.21 -21.05 10.11
N SER A 227 -0.65 -19.87 9.99
CA SER A 227 -1.21 -18.72 10.68
C SER A 227 -2.32 -18.12 9.85
N ASP A 228 -3.49 -17.94 10.45
CA ASP A 228 -4.48 -17.02 9.89
C ASP A 228 -3.84 -15.65 9.72
N ILE A 229 -4.21 -14.96 8.63
CA ILE A 229 -3.76 -13.59 8.40
C ILE A 229 -4.32 -12.75 9.55
N PRO A 230 -3.49 -12.22 10.47
CA PRO A 230 -4.03 -11.49 11.59
C PRO A 230 -4.75 -10.26 11.07
N SER A 231 -5.96 -10.07 11.53
CA SER A 231 -6.61 -8.78 11.42
C SER A 231 -5.82 -7.79 12.29
N VAL A 232 -4.91 -7.01 11.69
CA VAL A 232 -4.32 -5.86 12.41
C VAL A 232 -5.47 -4.90 12.71
N TYR A 233 -5.71 -4.62 13.98
CA TYR A 233 -6.71 -3.65 14.40
C TYR A 233 -6.29 -2.26 13.91
N ASN A 234 -7.01 -1.73 12.96
CA ASN A 234 -6.78 -0.43 12.34
C ASN A 234 -7.73 0.66 12.87
N GLY A 235 -8.11 0.58 14.14
CA GLY A 235 -9.02 1.56 14.74
C GLY A 235 -10.45 1.51 14.19
N GLY A 236 -10.88 0.38 13.60
CA GLY A 236 -12.21 0.23 12.99
C GLY A 236 -12.30 0.71 11.54
N PHE A 237 -11.20 1.19 10.96
CA PHE A 237 -11.20 1.66 9.57
C PHE A 237 -10.97 0.53 8.57
N SER A 238 -11.56 0.69 7.39
CA SER A 238 -11.32 -0.19 6.24
C SER A 238 -9.83 -0.15 5.85
N ARG A 239 -9.19 -1.31 5.74
CA ARG A 239 -7.78 -1.44 5.34
C ARG A 239 -7.48 -0.82 3.97
N PRO A 240 -8.34 -1.00 2.94
CA PRO A 240 -8.13 -0.38 1.65
C PRO A 240 -8.13 1.15 1.72
N LEU A 241 -9.05 1.74 2.46
CA LEU A 241 -9.08 3.19 2.64
C LEU A 241 -7.78 3.73 3.25
N LEU A 242 -7.21 3.01 4.23
CA LEU A 242 -5.94 3.37 4.84
C LEU A 242 -4.76 3.20 3.88
N GLY A 243 -4.73 2.07 3.17
CA GLY A 243 -3.64 1.73 2.26
C GLY A 243 -3.64 2.55 0.98
N LEU A 244 -4.81 2.94 0.48
CA LEU A 244 -5.01 3.63 -0.80
C LEU A 244 -5.35 5.12 -0.65
N ALA A 245 -5.25 5.69 0.55
CA ALA A 245 -5.63 7.07 0.84
C ALA A 245 -4.96 8.11 -0.07
N ASP A 246 -3.75 7.85 -0.59
CA ASP A 246 -3.07 8.76 -1.52
C ASP A 246 -3.58 8.66 -2.96
N ALA A 247 -4.36 7.65 -3.29
CA ALA A 247 -5.00 7.49 -4.60
C ALA A 247 -6.40 8.12 -4.66
N LEU A 248 -6.96 8.50 -3.50
CA LEU A 248 -8.25 9.18 -3.41
C LEU A 248 -8.14 10.61 -3.94
N PRO A 249 -9.16 11.10 -4.69
CA PRO A 249 -9.20 12.47 -5.25
C PRO A 249 -9.23 13.53 -4.17
#